data_969103e69f0f6a9ddec095a7d82c3c5e
#
_entry.id   969103e69f0f6a9ddec095a7d82c3c5e
#
_cell.length_a   1.000
_cell.length_b   1.000
_cell.length_c   1.000
_cell.angle_alpha   90.00
_cell.angle_beta   90.00
_cell.angle_gamma   90.00
#
_symmetry.space_group_name_H-M   'P 1'
#
loop_
_entity.id
_entity.type
_entity.pdbx_description
1 polymer ?
#
loop_
_entity_poly.entity_id
_entity_poly.type
_entity_poly.pdbx_seq_one_letter_code
_entity_poly.pdbx_strand_id
1 'polypeptide(L)'
;ELTGATSNADGSYHFTAAEGTVEADGSYHVKFTGSSVKYTGHHGVLEVTISDLELVIKDGQGSLYANISERPYNGNTTPNPPVQHDHTLIGTFDASSLKNEGGQLTLAASDATKVKLSTEATSVFAGFYQAGQELDALAFSAKLVTKQASAPENPADPTPEPTQPAPEPTQPEQPAPEPSKPAEMPEPQPSRSSEAPAPQPS
;
A
#
# COMPACT_ATOMS: atom_id res chain seq x y z
N GLU A 1 13.51 -7.64 14.00
CA GLU A 1 13.27 -6.40 14.73
C GLU A 1 11.78 -6.11 14.75
N LEU A 2 11.27 -5.60 15.88
CA LEU A 2 9.84 -5.35 16.09
C LEU A 2 9.64 -3.88 16.48
N THR A 3 8.60 -3.26 15.93
CA THR A 3 8.11 -1.93 16.34
C THR A 3 6.60 -2.04 16.53
N GLY A 4 6.05 -1.52 17.63
CA GLY A 4 4.61 -1.61 17.93
C GLY A 4 4.06 -3.04 17.98
N ALA A 5 4.94 -4.03 18.12
CA ALA A 5 4.60 -5.44 18.21
C ALA A 5 5.53 -6.15 19.20
N THR A 6 5.08 -7.28 19.74
CA THR A 6 5.85 -8.17 20.61
C THR A 6 5.77 -9.60 20.08
N SER A 7 6.83 -10.41 20.32
CA SER A 7 6.78 -11.83 20.00
C SER A 7 6.28 -12.62 21.21
N ASN A 8 5.45 -13.61 20.96
CA ASN A 8 5.01 -14.58 21.94
C ASN A 8 5.97 -15.77 22.02
N ALA A 9 5.85 -16.57 23.07
CA ALA A 9 6.70 -17.75 23.28
C ALA A 9 6.54 -18.84 22.20
N ASP A 10 5.40 -18.87 21.52
CA ASP A 10 5.09 -19.79 20.41
C ASP A 10 5.59 -19.32 19.05
N GLY A 11 6.26 -18.15 19.00
CA GLY A 11 6.79 -17.53 17.78
C GLY A 11 5.80 -16.64 17.04
N SER A 12 4.55 -16.54 17.50
CA SER A 12 3.57 -15.60 16.94
C SER A 12 3.86 -14.17 17.37
N TYR A 13 3.24 -13.20 16.70
CA TYR A 13 3.38 -11.77 17.02
C TYR A 13 2.07 -11.21 17.56
N HIS A 14 2.19 -10.33 18.54
CA HIS A 14 1.08 -9.53 19.05
C HIS A 14 1.31 -8.07 18.67
N PHE A 15 0.40 -7.51 17.87
CA PHE A 15 0.40 -6.11 17.47
C PHE A 15 -0.48 -5.31 18.42
N THR A 16 0.03 -4.16 18.88
CA THR A 16 -0.67 -3.25 19.79
C THR A 16 -1.31 -2.10 19.00
N ALA A 17 -2.13 -1.30 19.69
CA ALA A 17 -2.72 -0.07 19.15
C ALA A 17 -3.59 -0.24 17.89
N ALA A 18 -4.44 -1.28 17.88
CA ALA A 18 -5.44 -1.43 16.83
C ALA A 18 -6.62 -0.47 17.05
N GLU A 19 -6.96 0.27 16.00
CA GLU A 19 -8.18 1.05 15.92
C GLU A 19 -9.08 0.47 14.84
N GLY A 20 -10.38 0.34 15.15
CA GLY A 20 -11.39 -0.16 14.21
C GLY A 20 -12.38 0.93 13.82
N THR A 21 -12.77 0.97 12.56
CA THR A 21 -13.87 1.79 12.05
C THR A 21 -14.94 0.93 11.41
N VAL A 22 -16.18 1.43 11.39
CA VAL A 22 -17.26 0.85 10.59
C VAL A 22 -17.50 1.78 9.42
N GLU A 23 -17.45 1.24 8.21
CA GLU A 23 -17.73 1.98 6.99
C GLU A 23 -19.24 1.95 6.67
N ALA A 24 -19.67 2.84 5.75
CA ALA A 24 -21.07 2.98 5.38
C ALA A 24 -21.71 1.70 4.79
N ASP A 25 -20.88 0.82 4.22
CA ASP A 25 -21.30 -0.46 3.64
C ASP A 25 -21.34 -1.62 4.66
N GLY A 26 -21.12 -1.29 5.95
CA GLY A 26 -21.10 -2.25 7.06
C GLY A 26 -19.80 -3.01 7.23
N SER A 27 -18.77 -2.75 6.44
CA SER A 27 -17.44 -3.34 6.63
C SER A 27 -16.73 -2.76 7.85
N TYR A 28 -15.89 -3.59 8.49
CA TYR A 28 -14.97 -3.16 9.53
C TYR A 28 -13.57 -3.01 8.95
N HIS A 29 -12.92 -1.90 9.24
CA HIS A 29 -11.51 -1.69 8.97
C HIS A 29 -10.75 -1.60 10.29
N VAL A 30 -9.76 -2.46 10.50
CA VAL A 30 -8.92 -2.49 11.70
C VAL A 30 -7.48 -2.21 11.31
N LYS A 31 -6.89 -1.14 11.85
CA LYS A 31 -5.55 -0.69 11.49
C LYS A 31 -4.59 -0.80 12.67
N PHE A 32 -3.40 -1.30 12.40
CA PHE A 32 -2.28 -1.41 13.36
C PHE A 32 -1.17 -0.42 12.96
N THR A 33 -1.53 0.85 12.95
CA THR A 33 -0.65 1.93 12.46
C THR A 33 0.63 2.04 13.26
N GLY A 34 1.77 2.19 12.57
CA GLY A 34 3.08 2.35 13.17
C GLY A 34 3.68 1.06 13.72
N SER A 35 3.06 -0.09 13.41
CA SER A 35 3.60 -1.40 13.76
C SER A 35 4.39 -2.01 12.61
N SER A 36 5.46 -2.73 12.91
CA SER A 36 6.24 -3.44 11.91
C SER A 36 6.97 -4.65 12.46
N VAL A 37 7.18 -5.62 11.58
CA VAL A 37 8.07 -6.77 11.80
C VAL A 37 9.11 -6.78 10.69
N LYS A 38 10.38 -6.77 11.06
CA LYS A 38 11.50 -6.79 10.14
C LYS A 38 12.28 -8.09 10.29
N TYR A 39 12.43 -8.79 9.19
CA TYR A 39 13.25 -9.99 9.04
C TYR A 39 14.53 -9.66 8.29
N THR A 40 15.65 -10.23 8.72
CA THR A 40 16.93 -10.12 8.03
C THR A 40 17.56 -11.50 7.88
N GLY A 41 18.22 -11.73 6.74
CA GLY A 41 18.91 -12.97 6.43
C GLY A 41 20.20 -12.70 5.65
N HIS A 42 20.99 -13.75 5.44
CA HIS A 42 22.22 -13.67 4.65
C HIS A 42 23.13 -12.51 5.04
N HIS A 43 23.39 -12.36 6.35
CA HIS A 43 24.22 -11.27 6.92
C HIS A 43 23.70 -9.85 6.55
N GLY A 44 22.37 -9.67 6.48
CA GLY A 44 21.73 -8.37 6.19
C GLY A 44 21.54 -8.07 4.71
N VAL A 45 21.90 -9.01 3.81
CA VAL A 45 21.66 -8.85 2.35
C VAL A 45 20.19 -9.06 2.00
N LEU A 46 19.54 -10.04 2.64
CA LEU A 46 18.09 -10.25 2.59
C LEU A 46 17.42 -9.42 3.69
N GLU A 47 16.41 -8.66 3.32
CA GLU A 47 15.60 -7.92 4.28
C GLU A 47 14.14 -7.92 3.82
N VAL A 48 13.21 -8.16 4.74
CA VAL A 48 11.77 -8.01 4.53
C VAL A 48 11.19 -7.30 5.74
N THR A 49 10.53 -6.18 5.53
CA THR A 49 9.77 -5.46 6.55
C THR A 49 8.30 -5.47 6.19
N ILE A 50 7.46 -5.95 7.09
CA ILE A 50 6.00 -5.94 7.00
C ILE A 50 5.52 -4.90 7.99
N SER A 51 4.74 -3.91 7.54
CA SER A 51 4.28 -2.80 8.38
C SER A 51 2.83 -2.41 8.08
N ASP A 52 2.26 -1.62 8.98
CA ASP A 52 0.95 -1.00 8.84
C ASP A 52 -0.14 -1.99 8.42
N LEU A 53 -0.25 -3.09 9.18
CA LEU A 53 -1.27 -4.10 8.93
C LEU A 53 -2.67 -3.48 8.97
N GLU A 54 -3.50 -3.90 8.03
CA GLU A 54 -4.91 -3.54 7.96
C GLU A 54 -5.77 -4.79 7.73
N LEU A 55 -6.83 -4.93 8.51
CA LEU A 55 -7.86 -5.95 8.31
C LEU A 55 -9.10 -5.27 7.75
N VAL A 56 -9.62 -5.81 6.66
CA VAL A 56 -10.92 -5.43 6.11
C VAL A 56 -11.85 -6.62 6.25
N ILE A 57 -12.95 -6.45 7.00
CA ILE A 57 -13.87 -7.55 7.32
C ILE A 57 -15.27 -7.18 6.85
N LYS A 58 -15.85 -8.01 6.01
CA LYS A 58 -17.20 -7.86 5.48
C LYS A 58 -17.89 -9.21 5.35
N ASP A 59 -19.14 -9.31 5.76
CA ASP A 59 -19.99 -10.49 5.61
C ASP A 59 -19.33 -11.79 6.10
N GLY A 60 -18.55 -11.70 7.20
CA GLY A 60 -17.85 -12.84 7.78
C GLY A 60 -16.56 -13.25 7.05
N GLN A 61 -16.16 -12.51 6.03
CA GLN A 61 -14.88 -12.70 5.34
C GLN A 61 -13.89 -11.62 5.75
N GLY A 62 -12.64 -11.99 6.04
CA GLY A 62 -11.55 -11.09 6.37
C GLY A 62 -10.49 -11.07 5.28
N SER A 63 -9.92 -9.90 5.03
CA SER A 63 -8.74 -9.68 4.18
C SER A 63 -7.67 -9.00 5.02
N LEU A 64 -6.44 -9.51 4.96
CA LEU A 64 -5.26 -8.94 5.61
C LEU A 64 -4.41 -8.22 4.57
N TYR A 65 -4.18 -6.94 4.77
CA TYR A 65 -3.28 -6.10 3.97
C TYR A 65 -2.08 -5.65 4.80
N ALA A 66 -0.97 -5.35 4.13
CA ALA A 66 0.20 -4.73 4.74
C ALA A 66 0.99 -3.90 3.71
N ASN A 67 1.81 -2.98 4.22
CA ASN A 67 2.90 -2.41 3.45
C ASN A 67 4.13 -3.31 3.60
N ILE A 68 4.84 -3.58 2.50
CA ILE A 68 6.01 -4.44 2.50
C ILE A 68 7.17 -3.72 1.85
N SER A 69 8.31 -3.73 2.54
CA SER A 69 9.60 -3.32 2.00
C SER A 69 10.50 -4.53 1.93
N GLU A 70 10.97 -4.90 0.75
CA GLU A 70 11.83 -6.07 0.58
C GLU A 70 13.14 -5.75 -0.11
N ARG A 71 14.19 -6.46 0.28
CA ARG A 71 15.46 -6.59 -0.45
C ARG A 71 15.68 -8.06 -0.74
N PRO A 72 15.31 -8.54 -1.93
CA PRO A 72 15.44 -9.95 -2.26
C PRO A 72 16.92 -10.35 -2.33
N TYR A 73 17.24 -11.54 -1.84
CA TYR A 73 18.58 -12.10 -1.94
C TYR A 73 18.89 -12.52 -3.38
N ASN A 74 19.99 -12.02 -3.92
CA ASN A 74 20.42 -12.24 -5.30
C ASN A 74 21.67 -13.14 -5.42
N GLY A 75 22.09 -13.78 -4.32
CA GLY A 75 23.31 -14.59 -4.29
C GLY A 75 24.60 -13.79 -4.07
N ASN A 76 24.53 -12.47 -4.04
CA ASN A 76 25.67 -11.58 -3.82
C ASN A 76 25.80 -11.15 -2.35
N THR A 77 26.94 -10.56 -2.01
CA THR A 77 27.19 -9.96 -0.68
C THR A 77 26.70 -8.52 -0.56
N THR A 78 26.39 -7.87 -1.68
CA THR A 78 25.88 -6.51 -1.72
C THR A 78 24.36 -6.53 -1.76
N PRO A 79 23.67 -5.85 -0.82
CA PRO A 79 22.21 -5.77 -0.82
C PRO A 79 21.67 -5.09 -2.08
N ASN A 80 20.54 -5.59 -2.59
CA ASN A 80 19.77 -4.90 -3.61
C ASN A 80 19.15 -3.61 -3.07
N PRO A 81 18.79 -2.64 -3.93
CA PRO A 81 17.89 -1.55 -3.53
C PRO A 81 16.57 -2.12 -2.98
N PRO A 82 15.95 -1.46 -1.98
CA PRO A 82 14.66 -1.91 -1.46
C PRO A 82 13.56 -1.72 -2.52
N VAL A 83 12.64 -2.68 -2.58
CA VAL A 83 11.40 -2.61 -3.36
C VAL A 83 10.25 -2.41 -2.38
N GLN A 84 9.33 -1.52 -2.70
CA GLN A 84 8.16 -1.20 -1.87
C GLN A 84 6.90 -1.76 -2.53
N HIS A 85 6.04 -2.34 -1.70
CA HIS A 85 4.72 -2.81 -2.07
C HIS A 85 3.73 -2.24 -1.06
N ASP A 86 2.97 -1.25 -1.49
CA ASP A 86 2.02 -0.58 -0.61
C ASP A 86 0.67 -1.28 -0.65
N HIS A 87 0.03 -1.41 0.51
CA HIS A 87 -1.31 -1.98 0.68
C HIS A 87 -1.52 -3.31 -0.06
N THR A 88 -0.54 -4.22 0.09
CA THR A 88 -0.55 -5.54 -0.56
C THR A 88 -1.51 -6.47 0.17
N LEU A 89 -2.36 -7.16 -0.57
CA LEU A 89 -3.19 -8.23 -0.01
C LEU A 89 -2.31 -9.42 0.37
N ILE A 90 -2.11 -9.63 1.67
CA ILE A 90 -1.37 -10.80 2.19
C ILE A 90 -2.19 -12.06 2.04
N GLY A 91 -3.45 -12.01 2.40
CA GLY A 91 -4.33 -13.16 2.31
C GLY A 91 -5.72 -12.92 2.88
N THR A 92 -6.51 -13.97 2.90
CA THR A 92 -7.90 -13.95 3.39
C THR A 92 -8.11 -14.97 4.50
N PHE A 93 -9.10 -14.74 5.36
CA PHE A 93 -9.46 -15.62 6.47
C PHE A 93 -10.95 -15.59 6.75
N ASP A 94 -11.45 -16.60 7.48
CA ASP A 94 -12.83 -16.60 7.95
C ASP A 94 -12.94 -15.77 9.22
N ALA A 95 -13.77 -14.74 9.17
CA ALA A 95 -14.07 -13.84 10.27
C ALA A 95 -15.53 -14.00 10.78
N SER A 96 -16.21 -15.09 10.45
CA SER A 96 -17.61 -15.32 10.86
C SER A 96 -17.82 -15.35 12.38
N SER A 97 -16.75 -15.65 13.14
CA SER A 97 -16.76 -15.63 14.61
C SER A 97 -16.43 -14.28 15.24
N LEU A 98 -16.26 -13.21 14.42
CA LEU A 98 -16.02 -11.85 14.90
C LEU A 98 -17.16 -11.40 15.84
N LYS A 99 -16.78 -10.89 16.99
CA LYS A 99 -17.72 -10.30 17.95
C LYS A 99 -17.54 -8.78 17.99
N ASN A 100 -18.67 -8.09 18.11
CA ASN A 100 -18.73 -6.66 18.41
C ASN A 100 -19.56 -6.48 19.68
N GLU A 101 -18.91 -6.23 20.79
CA GLU A 101 -19.54 -6.05 22.09
C GLU A 101 -19.18 -4.66 22.64
N GLY A 102 -20.18 -3.78 22.72
CA GLY A 102 -19.98 -2.43 23.27
C GLY A 102 -18.94 -1.57 22.53
N GLY A 103 -18.78 -1.78 21.22
CA GLY A 103 -17.77 -1.06 20.42
C GLY A 103 -16.36 -1.67 20.51
N GLN A 104 -16.24 -2.87 21.07
CA GLN A 104 -15.02 -3.65 21.06
C GLN A 104 -15.16 -4.80 20.07
N LEU A 105 -14.34 -4.80 19.02
CA LEU A 105 -14.20 -5.92 18.11
C LEU A 105 -13.24 -6.94 18.69
N THR A 106 -13.58 -8.22 18.61
CA THR A 106 -12.72 -9.32 19.06
C THR A 106 -12.85 -10.51 18.12
N LEU A 107 -11.73 -11.00 17.62
CA LEU A 107 -11.61 -12.26 16.90
C LEU A 107 -10.62 -13.15 17.63
N ALA A 108 -11.03 -14.37 18.01
CA ALA A 108 -10.14 -15.35 18.63
C ALA A 108 -9.48 -16.22 17.57
N ALA A 109 -8.24 -16.62 17.81
CA ALA A 109 -7.52 -17.56 16.94
C ALA A 109 -8.23 -18.91 16.90
N SER A 110 -8.36 -19.47 15.70
CA SER A 110 -8.92 -20.80 15.44
C SER A 110 -8.42 -21.31 14.09
N ASP A 111 -8.68 -22.56 13.75
CA ASP A 111 -8.36 -23.08 12.42
C ASP A 111 -9.07 -22.29 11.29
N ALA A 112 -10.27 -21.78 11.55
CA ALA A 112 -11.01 -20.98 10.58
C ALA A 112 -10.34 -19.61 10.32
N THR A 113 -9.65 -19.05 11.31
CA THR A 113 -8.98 -17.74 11.19
C THR A 113 -7.55 -17.84 10.66
N LYS A 114 -7.11 -19.02 10.19
CA LYS A 114 -5.85 -19.15 9.46
C LYS A 114 -5.89 -18.33 8.18
N VAL A 115 -4.84 -17.56 7.96
CA VAL A 115 -4.74 -16.72 6.76
C VAL A 115 -4.33 -17.57 5.57
N LYS A 116 -5.13 -17.57 4.51
CA LYS A 116 -4.79 -18.21 3.22
C LYS A 116 -4.07 -17.20 2.34
N LEU A 117 -2.82 -17.49 2.02
CA LEU A 117 -1.94 -16.57 1.28
C LEU A 117 -2.53 -16.23 -0.09
N SER A 118 -2.52 -14.95 -0.44
CA SER A 118 -2.94 -14.46 -1.75
C SER A 118 -1.89 -14.77 -2.83
N THR A 119 -2.30 -14.73 -4.10
CA THR A 119 -1.36 -14.80 -5.24
C THR A 119 -0.43 -13.59 -5.26
N GLU A 120 -0.93 -12.42 -4.86
CA GLU A 120 -0.17 -11.17 -4.82
C GLU A 120 1.02 -11.27 -3.86
N ALA A 121 0.78 -11.81 -2.66
CA ALA A 121 1.83 -11.91 -1.64
C ALA A 121 2.88 -12.99 -1.93
N THR A 122 2.65 -13.94 -2.84
CA THR A 122 3.66 -14.97 -3.16
C THR A 122 4.94 -14.39 -3.72
N SER A 123 4.86 -13.32 -4.51
CA SER A 123 6.02 -12.64 -5.10
C SER A 123 6.85 -11.94 -4.03
N VAL A 124 6.19 -11.36 -3.03
CA VAL A 124 6.83 -10.61 -1.95
C VAL A 124 7.63 -11.52 -1.02
N PHE A 125 7.16 -12.75 -0.82
CA PHE A 125 7.86 -13.76 -0.04
C PHE A 125 8.85 -14.59 -0.89
N ALA A 126 9.37 -14.00 -1.98
CA ALA A 126 10.37 -14.61 -2.86
C ALA A 126 9.98 -16.00 -3.39
N GLY A 127 8.69 -16.30 -3.49
CA GLY A 127 8.19 -17.59 -3.97
C GLY A 127 8.37 -18.77 -3.02
N PHE A 128 8.79 -18.54 -1.76
CA PHE A 128 8.90 -19.62 -0.76
C PHE A 128 7.55 -20.19 -0.34
N TYR A 129 6.47 -19.41 -0.52
CA TYR A 129 5.10 -19.79 -0.18
C TYR A 129 4.25 -19.81 -1.46
N GLN A 130 3.26 -20.70 -1.48
CA GLN A 130 2.34 -20.82 -2.61
C GLN A 130 1.00 -20.11 -2.30
N ALA A 131 0.33 -19.62 -3.33
CA ALA A 131 -1.01 -19.08 -3.18
C ALA A 131 -1.96 -20.12 -2.59
N GLY A 132 -2.81 -19.71 -1.64
CA GLY A 132 -3.71 -20.59 -0.90
C GLY A 132 -3.05 -21.36 0.24
N GLN A 133 -1.74 -21.26 0.43
CA GLN A 133 -1.07 -21.86 1.59
C GLN A 133 -1.60 -21.23 2.87
N GLU A 134 -1.91 -22.06 3.87
CA GLU A 134 -2.32 -21.58 5.18
C GLU A 134 -1.11 -21.09 5.97
N LEU A 135 -1.25 -19.88 6.49
CA LEU A 135 -0.37 -19.27 7.47
C LEU A 135 -0.98 -19.44 8.87
N ASP A 136 -0.36 -18.83 9.87
CA ASP A 136 -0.84 -18.87 11.25
C ASP A 136 -2.24 -18.27 11.40
N ALA A 137 -2.95 -18.73 12.43
CA ALA A 137 -4.25 -18.22 12.78
C ALA A 137 -4.16 -16.79 13.31
N LEU A 138 -5.09 -15.95 12.89
CA LEU A 138 -5.16 -14.55 13.26
C LEU A 138 -6.11 -14.37 14.46
N ALA A 139 -5.67 -13.55 15.41
CA ALA A 139 -6.48 -13.06 16.52
C ALA A 139 -6.24 -11.56 16.70
N PHE A 140 -7.27 -10.82 17.04
CA PHE A 140 -7.13 -9.40 17.36
C PHE A 140 -8.23 -8.91 18.30
N SER A 141 -7.95 -7.74 18.91
CA SER A 141 -8.91 -6.95 19.65
C SER A 141 -8.72 -5.49 19.26
N ALA A 142 -9.78 -4.80 18.88
CA ALA A 142 -9.73 -3.42 18.42
C ALA A 142 -10.93 -2.63 18.98
N LYS A 143 -10.68 -1.41 19.42
CA LYS A 143 -11.75 -0.49 19.82
C LYS A 143 -12.29 0.22 18.58
N LEU A 144 -13.61 0.19 18.40
CA LEU A 144 -14.27 0.98 17.37
C LEU A 144 -14.22 2.46 17.72
N VAL A 145 -13.66 3.25 16.80
CA VAL A 145 -13.74 4.71 16.83
C VAL A 145 -14.76 5.15 15.79
N THR A 146 -15.64 6.06 16.16
CA THR A 146 -16.55 6.70 15.21
C THR A 146 -15.71 7.54 14.28
N LYS A 147 -15.76 7.25 12.97
CA LYS A 147 -15.24 8.16 11.95
C LYS A 147 -16.06 9.44 12.07
N GLN A 148 -15.49 10.47 12.69
CA GLN A 148 -16.14 11.78 12.73
C GLN A 148 -16.24 12.20 11.27
N ALA A 149 -17.47 12.24 10.73
CA ALA A 149 -17.70 12.82 9.42
C ALA A 149 -17.04 14.20 9.44
N SER A 150 -16.05 14.40 8.59
CA SER A 150 -15.51 15.74 8.36
C SER A 150 -16.72 16.60 8.09
N ALA A 151 -16.98 17.58 8.96
CA ALA A 151 -18.07 18.51 8.75
C ALA A 151 -17.94 19.00 7.30
N PRO A 152 -19.04 19.06 6.51
CA PRO A 152 -18.95 19.63 5.18
C PRO A 152 -18.29 20.99 5.35
N GLU A 153 -17.18 21.22 4.66
CA GLU A 153 -16.61 22.56 4.57
C GLU A 153 -17.76 23.45 4.11
N ASN A 154 -18.22 24.28 5.05
CA ASN A 154 -19.21 25.28 4.74
C ASN A 154 -18.64 26.09 3.57
N PRO A 155 -19.32 26.14 2.40
CA PRO A 155 -18.80 26.93 1.30
C PRO A 155 -18.54 28.32 1.86
N ALA A 156 -17.28 28.75 1.81
CA ALA A 156 -16.90 30.07 2.30
C ALA A 156 -17.88 31.07 1.77
N ASP A 157 -18.48 31.81 2.71
CA ASP A 157 -19.33 32.98 2.44
C ASP A 157 -18.62 33.82 1.37
N PRO A 158 -19.27 34.14 0.24
CA PRO A 158 -18.59 34.86 -0.83
C PRO A 158 -18.07 36.16 -0.27
N THR A 159 -16.77 36.30 -0.18
CA THR A 159 -16.10 37.56 0.12
C THR A 159 -16.69 38.62 -0.80
N PRO A 160 -17.20 39.76 -0.27
CA PRO A 160 -17.73 40.80 -1.13
C PRO A 160 -16.65 41.25 -2.12
N GLU A 161 -16.96 41.10 -3.38
CA GLU A 161 -16.17 41.56 -4.52
C GLU A 161 -15.82 43.04 -4.36
N PRO A 162 -14.54 43.45 -4.41
CA PRO A 162 -14.18 44.85 -4.38
C PRO A 162 -14.75 45.52 -5.63
N THR A 163 -15.60 46.50 -5.43
CA THR A 163 -16.20 47.34 -6.47
C THR A 163 -15.11 47.90 -7.38
N GLN A 164 -15.15 47.49 -8.65
CA GLN A 164 -14.25 47.91 -9.69
C GLN A 164 -14.39 49.42 -9.96
N PRO A 165 -13.31 50.20 -9.95
CA PRO A 165 -13.35 51.59 -10.42
C PRO A 165 -13.66 51.65 -11.92
N ALA A 166 -14.40 52.68 -12.33
CA ALA A 166 -14.82 52.93 -13.71
C ALA A 166 -13.63 52.95 -14.72
N PRO A 167 -13.86 52.56 -15.98
CA PRO A 167 -12.80 52.47 -16.97
C PRO A 167 -12.33 53.86 -17.46
N GLU A 168 -11.02 54.04 -17.45
CA GLU A 168 -10.33 55.18 -18.08
C GLU A 168 -10.23 54.97 -19.60
N PRO A 169 -10.22 56.05 -20.41
CA PRO A 169 -10.44 55.97 -21.84
C PRO A 169 -9.22 55.36 -22.60
N THR A 170 -9.58 54.58 -23.57
CA THR A 170 -8.80 53.81 -24.55
C THR A 170 -7.73 54.65 -25.28
N GLN A 171 -6.46 54.17 -25.26
CA GLN A 171 -5.42 54.59 -26.16
C GLN A 171 -5.31 53.61 -27.34
N PRO A 172 -4.95 54.06 -28.56
CA PRO A 172 -5.11 53.23 -29.78
C PRO A 172 -4.10 52.08 -29.87
N GLU A 173 -4.63 51.02 -30.42
CA GLU A 173 -4.05 49.71 -30.73
C GLU A 173 -2.81 49.78 -31.63
N GLN A 174 -1.71 49.15 -31.18
CA GLN A 174 -0.51 48.92 -31.99
C GLN A 174 -0.60 47.48 -32.55
N PRO A 175 -0.29 47.27 -33.85
CA PRO A 175 -0.51 45.98 -34.47
C PRO A 175 0.43 44.88 -33.97
N ALA A 176 -0.11 43.69 -33.84
CA ALA A 176 0.55 42.46 -33.38
C ALA A 176 1.64 42.00 -34.37
N PRO A 177 2.76 41.40 -33.88
CA PRO A 177 3.72 40.73 -34.73
C PRO A 177 3.23 39.37 -35.23
N GLU A 178 3.54 39.03 -36.45
CA GLU A 178 3.23 37.80 -37.19
C GLU A 178 3.76 36.53 -36.48
N PRO A 179 3.08 35.39 -36.62
CA PRO A 179 3.52 34.14 -36.02
C PRO A 179 4.73 33.55 -36.77
N SER A 180 5.77 33.25 -36.03
CA SER A 180 6.97 32.53 -36.51
C SER A 180 6.65 31.07 -36.84
N LYS A 181 7.13 30.66 -38.01
CA LYS A 181 7.07 29.34 -38.62
C LYS A 181 7.66 28.25 -37.73
N PRO A 182 7.04 27.06 -37.61
CA PRO A 182 7.59 25.94 -36.80
C PRO A 182 8.87 25.39 -37.44
N ALA A 183 9.88 25.16 -36.61
CA ALA A 183 11.11 24.47 -36.98
C ALA A 183 10.84 22.97 -37.22
N GLU A 184 11.31 22.50 -38.35
CA GLU A 184 11.29 21.14 -38.85
C GLU A 184 12.18 20.23 -37.97
N MET A 185 11.62 19.16 -37.43
CA MET A 185 12.35 18.12 -36.69
C MET A 185 13.13 17.21 -37.65
N PRO A 186 14.39 16.88 -37.40
CA PRO A 186 15.09 15.91 -38.22
C PRO A 186 14.60 14.46 -37.98
N GLU A 187 14.44 13.70 -39.05
CA GLU A 187 14.09 12.28 -39.07
C GLU A 187 15.13 11.41 -38.37
N PRO A 188 14.70 10.34 -37.66
CA PRO A 188 15.64 9.39 -37.05
C PRO A 188 16.27 8.46 -38.12
N GLN A 189 17.60 8.38 -38.12
CA GLN A 189 18.35 7.42 -38.93
C GLN A 189 18.15 5.98 -38.42
N PRO A 190 18.07 4.97 -39.31
CA PRO A 190 17.95 3.57 -38.91
C PRO A 190 19.29 3.03 -38.38
N SER A 191 19.22 2.46 -37.16
CA SER A 191 20.33 1.70 -36.57
C SER A 191 20.66 0.45 -37.35
N ARG A 192 21.91 0.31 -37.75
CA ARG A 192 22.45 -0.89 -38.38
C ARG A 192 22.50 -2.03 -37.34
N SER A 193 21.85 -3.15 -37.65
CA SER A 193 22.03 -4.45 -36.98
C SER A 193 23.47 -4.90 -37.08
N SER A 194 24.09 -5.13 -35.93
CA SER A 194 25.34 -5.90 -35.84
C SER A 194 25.03 -7.38 -35.82
N GLU A 195 25.46 -8.03 -36.85
CA GLU A 195 25.44 -9.48 -37.08
C GLU A 195 26.35 -10.17 -36.06
N ALA A 196 25.81 -11.20 -35.39
CA ALA A 196 26.55 -12.05 -34.46
C ALA A 196 27.41 -13.08 -35.24
N PRO A 197 28.65 -13.36 -34.84
CA PRO A 197 29.45 -14.42 -35.49
C PRO A 197 28.99 -15.82 -35.07
N ALA A 198 28.93 -16.72 -36.06
CA ALA A 198 28.57 -18.12 -35.91
C ALA A 198 29.65 -18.93 -35.11
N PRO A 199 29.24 -20.00 -34.39
CA PRO A 199 30.17 -20.87 -33.70
C PRO A 199 30.91 -21.81 -34.69
N GLN A 200 32.24 -21.95 -34.51
CA GLN A 200 33.07 -22.90 -35.23
C GLN A 200 33.04 -24.29 -34.55
N PRO A 201 33.07 -25.37 -35.32
CA PRO A 201 33.12 -26.73 -34.79
C PRO A 201 34.57 -27.16 -34.53
N SER A 202 34.80 -27.84 -33.41
CA SER A 202 35.85 -28.86 -33.18
C SER A 202 35.46 -29.74 -32.01
#